data_6bcc9b266ec13ad947751ef49dcb7139
#
_entry.id   6bcc9b266ec13ad947751ef49dcb7139
#
_cell.length_a   1.000
_cell.length_b   1.000
_cell.length_c   1.000
_cell.angle_alpha   90.00
_cell.angle_beta   90.00
_cell.angle_gamma   90.00
#
_symmetry.space_group_name_H-M   'P 1'
#
loop_
_entity.id
_entity.type
_entity.pdbx_description
1 polymer ?
#
loop_
_entity_poly.entity_id
_entity_poly.type
_entity_poly.pdbx_seq_one_letter_code
_entity_poly.pdbx_strand_id
1 'polypeptide(L)'
;AGIRYGTLRTRAFFLDAEQAPDDRLGYDPLDLVIVSGFDLNSLSDVQYEALRSWVEDGGTVLFGGGADCARNYGRFAEKVLEPPYLDPVTVPVSLGGETAPGDQAGEIQAECVDVNLKNGSTLLAGEVFPLLSYTNCKQGRIVAAAFSMDTISDLCLTNPSSFEKLYTLVLGSDTVDELAQEDYYGYSGSYFSVQGLVNTGNAGRLPNVAAYTVIVVVYLLLIGPGIYFYLKKRGIYRHYLPAVTLGAFLFTGIIYA
;
A
#
# COMPACT_ATOMS: atom_id res chain seq x y z
N ALA A 1 14.78 -1.91 11.53
CA ALA A 1 14.16 -2.48 12.73
C ALA A 1 12.64 -2.42 12.54
N GLY A 2 11.94 -3.54 12.74
CA GLY A 2 10.47 -3.54 12.71
C GLY A 2 9.93 -3.17 14.09
N ILE A 3 8.96 -2.28 14.13
CA ILE A 3 8.24 -1.90 15.34
C ILE A 3 6.84 -2.47 15.22
N ARG A 4 6.33 -3.04 16.30
CA ARG A 4 4.98 -3.60 16.35
C ARG A 4 4.08 -2.60 17.06
N TYR A 5 3.03 -2.16 16.39
CA TYR A 5 1.99 -1.31 16.95
C TYR A 5 0.67 -2.06 16.89
N GLY A 6 0.17 -2.52 18.05
CA GLY A 6 -1.04 -3.32 18.07
C GLY A 6 -0.91 -4.59 17.22
N THR A 7 -1.75 -4.70 16.23
CA THR A 7 -1.76 -5.81 15.25
C THR A 7 -0.84 -5.59 14.05
N LEU A 8 -0.42 -4.34 13.80
CA LEU A 8 0.40 -3.98 12.65
C LEU A 8 1.89 -4.13 12.94
N ARG A 9 2.61 -4.69 11.97
CA ARG A 9 4.08 -4.66 11.92
C ARG A 9 4.50 -3.65 10.88
N THR A 10 5.22 -2.63 11.32
CA THR A 10 5.76 -1.62 10.41
C THR A 10 7.26 -1.82 10.21
N ARG A 11 7.72 -1.54 8.99
CA ARG A 11 9.14 -1.41 8.66
C ARG A 11 9.34 -0.03 8.08
N ALA A 12 10.12 0.80 8.77
CA ALA A 12 10.45 2.12 8.27
C ALA A 12 11.80 2.10 7.55
N PHE A 13 11.84 2.74 6.40
CA PHE A 13 13.03 3.03 5.62
C PHE A 13 13.13 4.55 5.50
N PHE A 14 14.33 5.07 5.74
CA PHE A 14 14.58 6.49 5.52
C PHE A 14 15.23 6.64 4.15
N LEU A 15 14.65 7.51 3.33
CA LEU A 15 15.17 7.83 2.00
C LEU A 15 15.61 9.29 1.99
N ASP A 16 16.80 9.53 1.49
CA ASP A 16 17.25 10.87 1.10
C ASP A 16 17.03 11.09 -0.42
N ALA A 17 17.37 12.27 -0.90
CA ALA A 17 17.20 12.59 -2.31
C ALA A 17 18.08 11.73 -3.24
N GLU A 18 19.21 11.21 -2.76
CA GLU A 18 20.11 10.38 -3.57
C GLU A 18 19.57 8.94 -3.69
N GLN A 19 18.84 8.48 -2.67
CA GLN A 19 18.30 7.12 -2.57
C GLN A 19 16.85 7.02 -3.07
N ALA A 20 16.18 8.15 -3.27
CA ALA A 20 14.81 8.15 -3.77
C ALA A 20 14.75 7.47 -5.15
N PRO A 21 13.81 6.54 -5.36
CA PRO A 21 13.66 5.84 -6.63
C PRO A 21 13.40 6.80 -7.80
N ASP A 22 14.02 6.52 -8.93
CA ASP A 22 13.81 7.20 -10.21
C ASP A 22 12.78 6.50 -11.10
N ASP A 23 12.24 5.37 -10.64
CA ASP A 23 11.15 4.62 -11.27
C ASP A 23 10.02 4.35 -10.26
N ARG A 24 8.78 4.41 -10.73
CA ARG A 24 7.58 4.11 -9.95
C ARG A 24 7.65 2.76 -9.24
N LEU A 25 8.18 1.74 -9.92
CA LEU A 25 8.31 0.37 -9.39
C LEU A 25 9.16 0.30 -8.11
N GLY A 26 10.06 1.27 -7.92
CA GLY A 26 10.85 1.36 -6.68
C GLY A 26 10.01 1.69 -5.44
N TYR A 27 8.82 2.26 -5.62
CA TYR A 27 7.87 2.55 -4.54
C TYR A 27 6.83 1.43 -4.33
N ASP A 28 6.66 0.48 -5.25
CA ASP A 28 5.64 -0.58 -5.17
C ASP A 28 5.69 -1.43 -3.88
N PRO A 29 6.87 -1.67 -3.24
CA PRO A 29 6.92 -2.39 -1.97
C PRO A 29 6.46 -1.58 -0.74
N LEU A 30 6.08 -0.32 -0.93
CA LEU A 30 5.71 0.60 0.15
C LEU A 30 4.19 0.77 0.21
N ASP A 31 3.65 0.64 1.41
CA ASP A 31 2.22 0.90 1.69
C ASP A 31 1.98 2.40 1.93
N LEU A 32 2.99 3.10 2.44
CA LEU A 32 2.91 4.51 2.82
C LEU A 32 4.26 5.20 2.63
N VAL A 33 4.24 6.37 2.00
CA VAL A 33 5.38 7.31 1.98
C VAL A 33 5.04 8.49 2.88
N ILE A 34 5.93 8.79 3.84
CA ILE A 34 5.80 9.94 4.74
C ILE A 34 6.83 10.99 4.34
N VAL A 35 6.37 12.20 4.06
CA VAL A 35 7.20 13.37 3.75
C VAL A 35 7.08 14.35 4.91
N SER A 36 8.08 14.38 5.79
CA SER A 36 8.13 15.28 6.95
C SER A 36 9.57 15.67 7.22
N GLY A 37 9.85 16.96 7.35
CA GLY A 37 11.22 17.48 7.49
C GLY A 37 12.10 17.30 6.23
N PHE A 38 11.49 17.04 5.07
CA PHE A 38 12.18 16.78 3.81
C PHE A 38 11.84 17.84 2.77
N ASP A 39 12.86 18.34 2.06
CA ASP A 39 12.62 19.25 0.94
C ASP A 39 12.33 18.48 -0.35
N LEU A 40 11.06 18.39 -0.71
CA LEU A 40 10.66 17.65 -1.90
C LEU A 40 11.17 18.25 -3.22
N ASN A 41 11.60 19.52 -3.19
CA ASN A 41 12.24 20.16 -4.35
C ASN A 41 13.67 19.67 -4.59
N SER A 42 14.28 18.97 -3.63
CA SER A 42 15.59 18.34 -3.80
C SER A 42 15.57 17.11 -4.71
N LEU A 43 14.39 16.53 -4.95
CA LEU A 43 14.22 15.44 -5.89
C LEU A 43 14.45 15.91 -7.33
N SER A 44 15.12 15.10 -8.13
CA SER A 44 15.19 15.27 -9.58
C SER A 44 13.79 15.20 -10.22
N ASP A 45 13.66 15.65 -11.46
CA ASP A 45 12.38 15.59 -12.18
C ASP A 45 11.91 14.13 -12.36
N VAL A 46 12.84 13.21 -12.58
CA VAL A 46 12.55 11.79 -12.77
C VAL A 46 12.04 11.16 -11.46
N GLN A 47 12.71 11.44 -10.34
CA GLN A 47 12.30 10.95 -9.02
C GLN A 47 10.96 11.52 -8.59
N TYR A 48 10.73 12.82 -8.85
CA TYR A 48 9.44 13.44 -8.57
C TYR A 48 8.30 12.82 -9.39
N GLU A 49 8.52 12.58 -10.69
CA GLU A 49 7.52 11.93 -11.54
C GLU A 49 7.31 10.46 -11.15
N ALA A 50 8.33 9.76 -10.68
CA ALA A 50 8.22 8.40 -10.16
C ALA A 50 7.31 8.36 -8.92
N LEU A 51 7.56 9.23 -7.92
CA LEU A 51 6.72 9.35 -6.74
C LEU A 51 5.29 9.76 -7.10
N ARG A 52 5.12 10.75 -7.98
CA ARG A 52 3.82 11.21 -8.43
C ARG A 52 3.02 10.09 -9.11
N SER A 53 3.66 9.37 -10.03
CA SER A 53 3.02 8.26 -10.74
C SER A 53 2.60 7.14 -9.80
N TRP A 54 3.43 6.82 -8.80
CA TRP A 54 3.09 5.84 -7.78
C TRP A 54 1.86 6.26 -6.97
N VAL A 55 1.79 7.52 -6.54
CA VAL A 55 0.60 8.06 -5.86
C VAL A 55 -0.63 7.98 -6.76
N GLU A 56 -0.51 8.38 -8.03
CA GLU A 56 -1.61 8.37 -8.99
C GLU A 56 -2.15 6.95 -9.27
N ASP A 57 -1.30 5.93 -9.15
CA ASP A 57 -1.62 4.51 -9.40
C ASP A 57 -2.14 3.75 -8.16
N GLY A 58 -2.28 4.41 -7.02
CA GLY A 58 -2.88 3.81 -5.82
C GLY A 58 -2.07 3.99 -4.53
N GLY A 59 -0.87 4.56 -4.60
CA GLY A 59 -0.03 4.79 -3.44
C GLY A 59 -0.61 5.83 -2.47
N THR A 60 -0.26 5.71 -1.20
CA THR A 60 -0.65 6.67 -0.17
C THR A 60 0.56 7.48 0.28
N VAL A 61 0.46 8.82 0.22
CA VAL A 61 1.48 9.73 0.73
C VAL A 61 0.91 10.58 1.87
N LEU A 62 1.67 10.70 2.96
CA LEU A 62 1.36 11.56 4.09
C LEU A 62 2.36 12.71 4.13
N PHE A 63 1.87 13.93 3.99
CA PHE A 63 2.67 15.13 4.15
C PHE A 63 2.54 15.69 5.57
N GLY A 64 3.68 15.90 6.23
CA GLY A 64 3.74 16.62 7.50
C GLY A 64 3.59 18.12 7.31
N GLY A 65 2.86 18.74 8.22
CA GLY A 65 2.68 20.20 8.33
C GLY A 65 3.75 20.84 9.20
N GLY A 66 3.32 21.79 10.04
CA GLY A 66 4.21 22.58 10.88
C GLY A 66 5.08 23.56 10.09
N ALA A 67 6.21 23.97 10.67
CA ALA A 67 7.10 24.97 10.07
C ALA A 67 7.67 24.57 8.69
N ASP A 68 7.85 23.28 8.43
CA ASP A 68 8.39 22.75 7.17
C ASP A 68 7.34 22.46 6.09
N CYS A 69 6.08 22.82 6.32
CA CYS A 69 4.96 22.52 5.42
C CYS A 69 5.27 22.82 3.95
N ALA A 70 5.72 24.02 3.65
CA ALA A 70 6.02 24.45 2.27
C ALA A 70 7.13 23.61 1.60
N ARG A 71 8.13 23.18 2.37
CA ARG A 71 9.24 22.33 1.88
C ARG A 71 8.77 20.91 1.65
N ASN A 72 7.98 20.37 2.57
CA ASN A 72 7.45 19.01 2.50
C ASN A 72 6.57 18.83 1.26
N TYR A 73 5.74 19.81 0.92
CA TYR A 73 4.89 19.73 -0.28
C TYR A 73 5.65 20.02 -1.57
N GLY A 74 6.61 20.95 -1.55
CA GLY A 74 7.39 21.31 -2.72
C GLY A 74 6.50 21.52 -3.96
N ARG A 75 6.83 20.82 -5.04
CA ARG A 75 6.09 20.87 -6.32
C ARG A 75 4.67 20.29 -6.26
N PHE A 76 4.31 19.50 -5.26
CA PHE A 76 2.94 19.04 -5.07
C PHE A 76 2.01 20.17 -4.60
N ALA A 77 2.55 21.20 -3.91
CA ALA A 77 1.75 22.27 -3.33
C ALA A 77 0.77 22.90 -4.32
N GLU A 78 1.23 23.31 -5.50
CA GLU A 78 0.39 23.95 -6.51
C GLU A 78 -0.78 23.08 -6.99
N LYS A 79 -0.60 21.74 -6.99
CA LYS A 79 -1.59 20.81 -7.47
C LYS A 79 -2.63 20.47 -6.41
N VAL A 80 -2.20 20.36 -5.14
CA VAL A 80 -3.03 19.75 -4.09
C VAL A 80 -3.49 20.73 -3.02
N LEU A 81 -2.82 21.90 -2.85
CA LEU A 81 -3.15 22.85 -1.82
C LEU A 81 -3.93 24.05 -2.36
N GLU A 82 -4.81 24.59 -1.52
CA GLU A 82 -5.46 25.89 -1.73
C GLU A 82 -4.66 26.96 -0.97
N PRO A 83 -4.23 28.04 -1.64
CA PRO A 83 -3.59 29.17 -0.95
C PRO A 83 -4.66 30.01 -0.20
N PRO A 84 -4.27 30.76 0.87
CA PRO A 84 -2.93 30.89 1.42
C PRO A 84 -2.66 29.87 2.52
N TYR A 85 -1.38 29.47 2.67
CA TYR A 85 -0.94 28.80 3.91
C TYR A 85 -0.89 29.86 5.02
N LEU A 86 -1.49 29.53 6.16
CA LEU A 86 -1.38 30.38 7.34
C LEU A 86 -0.04 30.12 8.03
N ASP A 87 0.43 31.12 8.77
CA ASP A 87 1.61 30.95 9.62
C ASP A 87 1.35 29.83 10.66
N PRO A 88 2.39 29.08 11.07
CA PRO A 88 2.24 28.06 12.09
C PRO A 88 1.69 28.64 13.40
N VAL A 89 0.71 27.96 13.99
CA VAL A 89 0.14 28.30 15.28
C VAL A 89 0.27 27.12 16.24
N THR A 90 0.52 27.38 17.51
CA THR A 90 0.55 26.32 18.51
C THR A 90 -0.85 25.97 18.94
N VAL A 91 -1.23 24.72 18.72
CA VAL A 91 -2.56 24.19 19.08
C VAL A 91 -2.42 22.84 19.78
N PRO A 92 -3.40 22.45 20.60
CA PRO A 92 -3.44 21.11 21.18
C PRO A 92 -3.68 20.07 20.09
N VAL A 93 -2.84 19.04 20.07
CA VAL A 93 -2.95 17.89 19.17
C VAL A 93 -3.21 16.65 19.99
N SER A 94 -4.33 16.01 19.73
CA SER A 94 -4.69 14.69 20.22
C SER A 94 -5.12 13.83 19.04
N LEU A 95 -4.52 12.65 18.92
CA LEU A 95 -4.93 11.71 17.89
C LEU A 95 -6.23 10.97 18.26
N GLY A 96 -6.72 11.19 19.50
CA GLY A 96 -7.87 10.51 20.07
C GLY A 96 -7.63 8.99 20.10
N GLY A 97 -8.51 8.25 20.72
CA GLY A 97 -8.44 6.79 20.82
C GLY A 97 -8.93 6.38 22.20
N GLU A 98 -9.40 5.14 22.29
CA GLU A 98 -9.56 4.53 23.61
C GLU A 98 -8.17 4.34 24.19
N THR A 99 -7.91 4.91 25.36
CA THR A 99 -6.69 4.67 26.11
C THR A 99 -6.69 3.21 26.55
N ALA A 100 -5.75 2.42 26.02
CA ALA A 100 -5.54 1.08 26.55
C ALA A 100 -5.13 1.16 28.04
N PRO A 101 -5.38 0.14 28.85
CA PRO A 101 -4.95 0.12 30.23
C PRO A 101 -3.42 0.31 30.32
N GLY A 102 -2.99 1.46 30.84
CA GLY A 102 -1.59 1.85 30.93
C GLY A 102 -1.16 3.00 30.03
N ASP A 103 -1.96 3.35 29.02
CA ASP A 103 -1.72 4.52 28.19
C ASP A 103 -2.11 5.80 28.91
N GLN A 104 -1.33 6.85 28.75
CA GLN A 104 -1.74 8.18 29.20
C GLN A 104 -2.53 8.86 28.08
N ALA A 105 -3.66 9.46 28.40
CA ALA A 105 -4.39 10.29 27.44
C ALA A 105 -3.43 11.40 26.97
N GLY A 106 -2.97 11.29 25.73
CA GLY A 106 -1.92 12.15 25.21
C GLY A 106 -2.53 13.30 24.44
N GLU A 107 -2.36 14.51 24.97
CA GLU A 107 -2.49 15.76 24.24
C GLU A 107 -1.16 16.48 24.34
N ILE A 108 -0.64 16.94 23.20
CA ILE A 108 0.58 17.73 23.15
C ILE A 108 0.29 19.08 22.50
N GLN A 109 1.04 20.10 22.91
CA GLN A 109 1.05 21.38 22.22
C GLN A 109 2.04 21.30 21.06
N ALA A 110 1.56 21.49 19.84
CA ALA A 110 2.35 21.39 18.62
C ALA A 110 2.17 22.60 17.72
N GLU A 111 3.23 22.97 17.01
CA GLU A 111 3.14 23.91 15.90
C GLU A 111 2.45 23.24 14.72
N CYS A 112 1.30 23.79 14.37
CA CYS A 112 0.45 23.28 13.28
C CYS A 112 0.16 24.36 12.26
N VAL A 113 -0.05 23.95 11.03
CA VAL A 113 -0.48 24.82 9.93
C VAL A 113 -1.83 24.36 9.43
N ASP A 114 -2.75 25.28 9.19
CA ASP A 114 -4.01 24.95 8.53
C ASP A 114 -3.75 24.60 7.06
N VAL A 115 -3.79 23.31 6.76
CA VAL A 115 -3.50 22.79 5.43
C VAL A 115 -4.81 22.50 4.71
N ASN A 116 -5.15 23.38 3.78
CA ASN A 116 -6.36 23.25 2.96
C ASN A 116 -6.05 22.47 1.68
N LEU A 117 -6.51 21.22 1.61
CA LEU A 117 -6.42 20.41 0.40
C LEU A 117 -7.54 20.73 -0.58
N LYS A 118 -7.22 20.84 -1.86
CA LYS A 118 -8.22 20.94 -2.94
C LYS A 118 -9.11 19.70 -2.94
N ASN A 119 -10.42 19.89 -2.83
CA ASN A 119 -11.39 18.81 -2.69
C ASN A 119 -11.08 17.87 -1.49
N GLY A 120 -10.49 18.42 -0.44
CA GLY A 120 -10.11 17.66 0.74
C GLY A 120 -11.31 17.30 1.61
N SER A 121 -11.16 16.19 2.35
CA SER A 121 -12.09 15.76 3.39
C SER A 121 -11.34 15.60 4.71
N THR A 122 -11.98 15.95 5.80
CA THR A 122 -11.39 15.85 7.15
C THR A 122 -11.38 14.40 7.63
N LEU A 123 -10.22 13.94 8.09
CA LEU A 123 -10.04 12.64 8.75
C LEU A 123 -10.05 12.79 10.28
N LEU A 124 -9.39 13.85 10.77
CA LEU A 124 -9.31 14.15 12.19
C LEU A 124 -9.55 15.64 12.37
N ALA A 125 -10.61 15.99 13.07
CA ALA A 125 -10.90 17.38 13.42
C ALA A 125 -10.01 17.83 14.58
N GLY A 126 -9.52 19.06 14.52
CA GLY A 126 -8.91 19.77 15.63
C GLY A 126 -9.88 20.83 16.20
N GLU A 127 -9.46 21.54 17.23
CA GLU A 127 -10.26 22.60 17.84
C GLU A 127 -10.37 23.85 16.93
N VAL A 128 -9.33 24.14 16.17
CA VAL A 128 -9.24 25.36 15.34
C VAL A 128 -9.39 25.04 13.84
N PHE A 129 -8.73 23.98 13.39
CA PHE A 129 -8.76 23.49 12.01
C PHE A 129 -8.55 21.97 11.97
N PRO A 130 -8.76 21.30 10.83
CA PRO A 130 -8.51 19.86 10.71
C PRO A 130 -7.05 19.51 11.00
N LEU A 131 -6.82 18.53 11.86
CA LEU A 131 -5.47 18.01 12.15
C LEU A 131 -4.98 17.03 11.10
N LEU A 132 -5.90 16.27 10.50
CA LEU A 132 -5.64 15.40 9.35
C LEU A 132 -6.75 15.59 8.33
N SER A 133 -6.36 15.73 7.08
CA SER A 133 -7.27 15.78 5.94
C SER A 133 -6.71 14.96 4.78
N TYR A 134 -7.54 14.56 3.84
CA TYR A 134 -7.11 13.81 2.66
C TYR A 134 -7.81 14.26 1.40
N THR A 135 -7.18 14.01 0.28
CA THR A 135 -7.76 14.11 -1.04
C THR A 135 -7.35 12.91 -1.89
N ASN A 136 -8.20 12.50 -2.79
CA ASN A 136 -7.87 11.43 -3.72
C ASN A 136 -7.10 11.99 -4.92
N CYS A 137 -6.05 11.28 -5.31
CA CYS A 137 -5.26 11.58 -6.49
C CYS A 137 -5.35 10.39 -7.46
N LYS A 138 -6.30 10.43 -8.38
CA LYS A 138 -6.69 9.29 -9.24
C LYS A 138 -7.09 8.06 -8.40
N GLN A 139 -6.24 7.02 -8.37
CA GLN A 139 -6.48 5.80 -7.58
C GLN A 139 -5.84 5.87 -6.18
N GLY A 140 -4.88 6.77 -5.98
CA GLY A 140 -4.17 6.91 -4.73
C GLY A 140 -4.68 8.02 -3.83
N ARG A 141 -3.98 8.22 -2.74
CA ARG A 141 -4.40 9.08 -1.65
C ARG A 141 -3.29 10.00 -1.19
N ILE A 142 -3.62 11.27 -1.04
CA ILE A 142 -2.75 12.28 -0.44
C ILE A 142 -3.37 12.67 0.90
N VAL A 143 -2.62 12.50 1.97
CA VAL A 143 -3.01 12.87 3.33
C VAL A 143 -2.15 14.04 3.79
N ALA A 144 -2.77 15.03 4.38
CA ALA A 144 -2.14 16.19 4.97
C ALA A 144 -2.29 16.14 6.48
N ALA A 145 -1.17 16.19 7.21
CA ALA A 145 -1.16 16.47 8.63
C ALA A 145 -0.91 17.96 8.86
N ALA A 146 -1.61 18.56 9.81
CA ALA A 146 -1.36 19.94 10.21
C ALA A 146 -0.03 20.10 10.97
N PHE A 147 0.44 19.04 11.61
CA PHE A 147 1.62 18.96 12.47
C PHE A 147 2.79 18.25 11.77
N SER A 148 4.02 18.48 12.27
CA SER A 148 5.18 17.67 11.86
C SER A 148 5.11 16.29 12.49
N MET A 149 5.55 15.25 11.74
CA MET A 149 5.60 13.88 12.26
C MET A 149 6.59 13.73 13.42
N ASP A 150 7.66 14.52 13.44
CA ASP A 150 8.61 14.51 14.55
C ASP A 150 7.97 14.99 15.85
N THR A 151 7.09 15.99 15.77
CA THR A 151 6.43 16.56 16.95
C THR A 151 5.51 15.56 17.64
N ILE A 152 4.86 14.66 16.89
CA ILE A 152 3.96 13.66 17.48
C ILE A 152 4.67 12.35 17.86
N SER A 153 5.96 12.22 17.57
CA SER A 153 6.72 11.00 17.88
C SER A 153 6.67 10.69 19.38
N ASP A 154 6.84 11.70 20.23
CA ASP A 154 6.80 11.54 21.68
C ASP A 154 5.40 11.12 22.17
N LEU A 155 4.33 11.69 21.59
CA LEU A 155 2.97 11.28 21.89
C LEU A 155 2.75 9.80 21.55
N CYS A 156 3.25 9.37 20.41
CA CYS A 156 3.11 8.00 19.95
C CYS A 156 3.98 7.02 20.76
N LEU A 157 5.13 7.44 21.27
CA LEU A 157 5.97 6.62 22.15
C LEU A 157 5.32 6.40 23.52
N THR A 158 4.61 7.39 24.03
CA THR A 158 3.88 7.31 25.31
C THR A 158 2.52 6.64 25.20
N ASN A 159 1.94 6.68 24.01
CA ASN A 159 0.63 6.09 23.70
C ASN A 159 0.69 5.32 22.37
N PRO A 160 1.06 4.04 22.38
CA PRO A 160 1.15 3.21 21.18
C PRO A 160 -0.15 3.07 20.39
N SER A 161 -1.32 3.16 21.05
CA SER A 161 -2.63 3.11 20.37
C SER A 161 -2.86 4.33 19.47
N SER A 162 -2.20 5.46 19.75
CA SER A 162 -2.22 6.65 18.89
C SER A 162 -1.58 6.39 17.52
N PHE A 163 -0.55 5.56 17.45
CA PHE A 163 0.04 5.15 16.17
C PHE A 163 -0.90 4.29 15.34
N GLU A 164 -1.49 3.27 15.95
CA GLU A 164 -2.45 2.40 15.27
C GLU A 164 -3.59 3.22 14.69
N LYS A 165 -4.10 4.18 15.48
CA LYS A 165 -5.14 5.08 15.02
C LYS A 165 -4.70 6.01 13.90
N LEU A 166 -3.48 6.57 13.99
CA LEU A 166 -2.92 7.40 12.92
C LEU A 166 -2.83 6.62 11.61
N TYR A 167 -2.27 5.41 11.63
CA TYR A 167 -2.17 4.58 10.44
C TYR A 167 -3.54 4.18 9.90
N THR A 168 -4.50 3.86 10.78
CA THR A 168 -5.86 3.53 10.37
C THR A 168 -6.54 4.73 9.69
N LEU A 169 -6.33 5.95 10.19
CA LEU A 169 -6.86 7.16 9.56
C LEU A 169 -6.19 7.45 8.21
N VAL A 170 -4.86 7.25 8.12
CA VAL A 170 -4.07 7.55 6.91
C VAL A 170 -4.33 6.55 5.81
N LEU A 171 -4.23 5.26 6.10
CA LEU A 171 -4.37 4.17 5.13
C LEU A 171 -5.83 3.78 4.86
N GLY A 172 -6.70 3.97 5.86
CA GLY A 172 -8.07 3.47 5.88
C GLY A 172 -8.17 2.11 6.58
N SER A 173 -9.34 1.85 7.18
CA SER A 173 -9.60 0.62 7.95
C SER A 173 -9.41 -0.64 7.09
N ASP A 174 -9.94 -0.62 5.87
CA ASP A 174 -9.93 -1.78 4.98
C ASP A 174 -8.50 -2.20 4.61
N THR A 175 -7.63 -1.23 4.30
CA THR A 175 -6.20 -1.48 4.01
C THR A 175 -5.46 -2.00 5.24
N VAL A 176 -5.73 -1.41 6.42
CA VAL A 176 -5.11 -1.85 7.68
C VAL A 176 -5.53 -3.26 8.04
N ASP A 177 -6.79 -3.63 7.85
CA ASP A 177 -7.30 -4.97 8.08
C ASP A 177 -6.70 -5.98 7.10
N GLU A 178 -6.50 -5.60 5.84
CA GLU A 178 -5.83 -6.43 4.84
C GLU A 178 -4.36 -6.68 5.21
N LEU A 179 -3.61 -5.63 5.56
CA LEU A 179 -2.23 -5.73 6.01
C LEU A 179 -2.09 -6.55 7.30
N ALA A 180 -3.03 -6.43 8.25
CA ALA A 180 -3.03 -7.23 9.47
C ALA A 180 -3.31 -8.71 9.20
N GLN A 181 -4.15 -9.03 8.21
CA GLN A 181 -4.41 -10.40 7.77
C GLN A 181 -3.20 -11.00 7.04
N GLU A 182 -2.53 -10.23 6.18
CA GLU A 182 -1.32 -10.69 5.50
C GLU A 182 -0.22 -11.04 6.51
N ASP A 183 -0.07 -10.27 7.58
CA ASP A 183 0.92 -10.54 8.65
C ASP A 183 0.58 -11.82 9.44
N TYR A 184 -0.70 -12.13 9.61
CA TYR A 184 -1.16 -13.35 10.27
C TYR A 184 -0.93 -14.61 9.40
N TYR A 185 -1.17 -14.52 8.10
CA TYR A 185 -0.96 -15.61 7.15
C TYR A 185 0.48 -15.69 6.63
N GLY A 186 1.22 -14.57 6.60
CA GLY A 186 2.58 -14.47 6.08
C GLY A 186 3.62 -15.27 6.88
N TYR A 187 3.32 -15.65 8.13
CA TYR A 187 4.20 -16.54 8.90
C TYR A 187 4.18 -17.99 8.38
N SER A 188 3.25 -18.33 7.50
CA SER A 188 3.12 -19.68 6.93
C SER A 188 3.77 -19.89 5.57
N GLY A 189 4.41 -18.89 4.97
CA GLY A 189 5.10 -19.17 3.73
C GLY A 189 5.65 -17.99 2.95
N SER A 190 6.96 -17.95 2.85
CA SER A 190 7.70 -17.27 1.77
C SER A 190 7.22 -17.65 0.35
N TYR A 191 6.19 -18.47 0.24
CA TYR A 191 5.56 -18.90 -1.01
C TYR A 191 4.58 -17.84 -1.55
N PHE A 192 3.91 -17.08 -0.68
CA PHE A 192 2.95 -16.06 -1.09
C PHE A 192 3.61 -14.71 -1.45
N SER A 193 4.79 -14.42 -0.89
CA SER A 193 5.55 -13.22 -1.27
C SER A 193 6.06 -13.26 -2.72
N VAL A 194 6.26 -14.46 -3.27
CA VAL A 194 6.59 -14.63 -4.70
C VAL A 194 5.36 -14.46 -5.58
N GLN A 195 4.17 -14.75 -5.07
CA GLN A 195 2.92 -14.57 -5.81
C GLN A 195 2.57 -13.08 -6.00
N GLY A 196 2.91 -12.23 -5.03
CA GLY A 196 2.79 -10.76 -5.16
C GLY A 196 3.73 -10.18 -6.22
N LEU A 197 4.93 -10.73 -6.37
CA LEU A 197 5.89 -10.33 -7.41
C LEU A 197 5.47 -10.75 -8.83
N VAL A 198 4.65 -11.79 -8.95
CA VAL A 198 4.16 -12.29 -10.25
C VAL A 198 2.83 -11.63 -10.63
N ASN A 199 2.12 -11.02 -9.69
CA ASN A 199 0.77 -10.49 -9.87
C ASN A 199 0.75 -8.98 -10.16
N THR A 200 1.78 -8.45 -10.79
CA THR A 200 1.89 -7.03 -11.21
C THR A 200 0.97 -6.64 -12.39
N GLY A 201 -0.08 -7.38 -12.63
CA GLY A 201 -1.03 -7.11 -13.71
C GLY A 201 -2.46 -7.43 -13.32
N ASN A 202 -3.26 -6.40 -13.00
CA ASN A 202 -4.72 -6.49 -12.86
C ASN A 202 -5.27 -7.45 -11.80
N ALA A 203 -5.08 -7.17 -10.53
CA ALA A 203 -5.76 -7.85 -9.42
C ALA A 203 -7.32 -7.76 -9.49
N GLY A 204 -7.87 -6.93 -10.38
CA GLY A 204 -9.31 -6.81 -10.61
C GLY A 204 -9.96 -7.93 -11.45
N ARG A 205 -9.17 -8.87 -11.99
CA ARG A 205 -9.69 -10.04 -12.70
C ARG A 205 -8.99 -11.30 -12.24
N LEU A 206 -9.33 -11.76 -11.05
CA LEU A 206 -9.02 -13.15 -10.67
C LEU A 206 -9.64 -14.07 -11.73
N PRO A 207 -8.84 -14.91 -12.41
CA PRO A 207 -9.37 -15.87 -13.34
C PRO A 207 -10.38 -16.73 -12.60
N ASN A 208 -11.49 -17.07 -13.23
CA ASN A 208 -12.53 -17.91 -12.63
C ASN A 208 -11.93 -19.27 -12.20
N VAL A 209 -11.51 -19.37 -10.94
CA VAL A 209 -10.83 -20.55 -10.37
C VAL A 209 -11.65 -21.81 -10.63
N ALA A 210 -12.97 -21.73 -10.58
CA ALA A 210 -13.85 -22.86 -10.88
C ALA A 210 -13.70 -23.31 -12.35
N ALA A 211 -13.61 -22.37 -13.30
CA ALA A 211 -13.41 -22.71 -14.72
C ALA A 211 -12.05 -23.39 -14.93
N TYR A 212 -10.98 -22.86 -14.33
CA TYR A 212 -9.64 -23.47 -14.43
C TYR A 212 -9.60 -24.85 -13.78
N THR A 213 -10.24 -25.04 -12.63
CA THR A 213 -10.32 -26.35 -11.98
C THR A 213 -11.03 -27.38 -12.88
N VAL A 214 -12.13 -27.00 -13.51
CA VAL A 214 -12.83 -27.88 -14.46
C VAL A 214 -11.93 -28.23 -15.66
N ILE A 215 -11.24 -27.24 -16.22
CA ILE A 215 -10.31 -27.47 -17.34
C ILE A 215 -9.21 -28.46 -16.95
N VAL A 216 -8.59 -28.29 -15.76
CA VAL A 216 -7.54 -29.21 -15.27
C VAL A 216 -8.07 -30.62 -15.05
N VAL A 217 -9.27 -30.78 -14.46
CA VAL A 217 -9.89 -32.09 -14.26
C VAL A 217 -10.17 -32.77 -15.61
N VAL A 218 -10.73 -32.04 -16.55
CA VAL A 218 -10.97 -32.58 -17.92
C VAL A 218 -9.65 -32.99 -18.57
N TYR A 219 -8.61 -32.20 -18.47
CA TYR A 219 -7.27 -32.51 -18.95
C TYR A 219 -6.73 -33.82 -18.35
N LEU A 220 -6.81 -33.98 -17.02
CA LEU A 220 -6.34 -35.18 -16.33
C LEU A 220 -7.10 -36.44 -16.78
N LEU A 221 -8.42 -36.32 -16.96
CA LEU A 221 -9.27 -37.43 -17.43
C LEU A 221 -8.99 -37.81 -18.89
N LEU A 222 -8.72 -36.83 -19.75
CA LEU A 222 -8.43 -37.09 -21.16
C LEU A 222 -7.04 -37.69 -21.36
N ILE A 223 -6.02 -37.10 -20.73
CA ILE A 223 -4.62 -37.52 -20.96
C ILE A 223 -4.29 -38.82 -20.21
N GLY A 224 -4.79 -39.01 -18.99
CA GLY A 224 -4.56 -40.23 -18.23
C GLY A 224 -5.38 -41.40 -18.77
N PRO A 225 -6.59 -41.59 -18.22
CA PRO A 225 -7.42 -42.75 -18.59
C PRO A 225 -7.92 -42.68 -20.03
N GLY A 226 -8.25 -41.53 -20.58
CA GLY A 226 -8.79 -41.37 -21.91
C GLY A 226 -7.85 -41.92 -23.00
N ILE A 227 -6.61 -41.43 -23.06
CA ILE A 227 -5.62 -41.88 -24.02
C ILE A 227 -5.28 -43.35 -23.76
N TYR A 228 -5.17 -43.77 -22.50
CA TYR A 228 -4.88 -45.16 -22.14
C TYR A 228 -5.93 -46.12 -22.70
N PHE A 229 -7.23 -45.90 -22.43
CA PHE A 229 -8.31 -46.75 -22.92
C PHE A 229 -8.45 -46.71 -24.43
N TYR A 230 -8.23 -45.56 -25.06
CA TYR A 230 -8.27 -45.44 -26.51
C TYR A 230 -7.17 -46.24 -27.20
N LEU A 231 -5.92 -46.16 -26.73
CA LEU A 231 -4.79 -46.91 -27.27
C LEU A 231 -4.90 -48.42 -26.92
N LYS A 232 -5.46 -48.77 -25.77
CA LYS A 232 -5.75 -50.15 -25.38
C LYS A 232 -6.72 -50.79 -26.35
N LYS A 233 -7.81 -50.11 -26.69
CA LYS A 233 -8.81 -50.60 -27.66
C LYS A 233 -8.24 -50.81 -29.07
N ARG A 234 -7.23 -50.06 -29.43
CA ARG A 234 -6.54 -50.19 -30.74
C ARG A 234 -5.31 -51.09 -30.74
N GLY A 235 -4.90 -51.62 -29.57
CA GLY A 235 -3.76 -52.51 -29.45
C GLY A 235 -2.38 -51.82 -29.68
N ILE A 236 -2.30 -50.45 -29.61
CA ILE A 236 -1.10 -49.70 -29.99
C ILE A 236 -0.47 -49.08 -28.73
N TYR A 237 -0.13 -49.89 -27.75
CA TYR A 237 0.44 -49.38 -26.47
C TYR A 237 1.79 -48.68 -26.60
N ARG A 238 2.57 -49.02 -27.64
CA ARG A 238 3.92 -48.50 -27.84
C ARG A 238 3.91 -46.96 -28.04
N HIS A 239 2.77 -46.38 -28.44
CA HIS A 239 2.63 -44.96 -28.73
C HIS A 239 2.02 -44.18 -27.61
N TYR A 240 1.92 -44.74 -26.39
CA TYR A 240 1.31 -44.04 -25.26
C TYR A 240 2.08 -42.78 -24.86
N LEU A 241 3.43 -42.90 -24.67
CA LEU A 241 4.28 -41.77 -24.30
C LEU A 241 4.21 -40.60 -25.30
N PRO A 242 4.44 -40.83 -26.62
CA PRO A 242 4.35 -39.73 -27.58
C PRO A 242 2.92 -39.15 -27.69
N ALA A 243 1.87 -39.95 -27.51
CA ALA A 243 0.49 -39.44 -27.53
C ALA A 243 0.19 -38.52 -26.31
N VAL A 244 0.68 -38.87 -25.13
CA VAL A 244 0.56 -38.06 -23.92
C VAL A 244 1.29 -36.72 -24.09
N THR A 245 2.54 -36.79 -24.62
CA THR A 245 3.34 -35.58 -24.83
C THR A 245 2.71 -34.65 -25.87
N LEU A 246 2.20 -35.17 -26.95
CA LEU A 246 1.50 -34.38 -27.99
C LEU A 246 0.22 -33.76 -27.43
N GLY A 247 -0.54 -34.51 -26.62
CA GLY A 247 -1.74 -34.03 -25.95
C GLY A 247 -1.45 -32.88 -24.98
N ALA A 248 -0.35 -32.98 -24.21
CA ALA A 248 0.07 -31.93 -23.30
C ALA A 248 0.43 -30.62 -24.04
N PHE A 249 1.17 -30.71 -25.15
CA PHE A 249 1.50 -29.54 -25.98
C PHE A 249 0.27 -28.89 -26.59
N LEU A 250 -0.67 -29.66 -27.10
CA LEU A 250 -1.94 -29.14 -27.65
C LEU A 250 -2.75 -28.43 -26.59
N PHE A 251 -2.81 -29.00 -25.38
CA PHE A 251 -3.58 -28.42 -24.30
C PHE A 251 -2.94 -27.13 -23.77
N THR A 252 -1.61 -27.08 -23.69
CA THR A 252 -0.88 -25.86 -23.34
C THR A 252 -1.15 -24.76 -24.37
N GLY A 253 -1.16 -25.08 -25.66
CA GLY A 253 -1.50 -24.11 -26.71
C GLY A 253 -2.92 -23.54 -26.60
N ILE A 254 -3.88 -24.35 -26.18
CA ILE A 254 -5.28 -23.90 -25.97
C ILE A 254 -5.41 -22.98 -24.76
N ILE A 255 -4.61 -23.20 -23.70
CA ILE A 255 -4.65 -22.34 -22.50
C ILE A 255 -4.02 -20.96 -22.75
N TYR A 256 -3.01 -20.90 -23.65
CA TYR A 256 -2.29 -19.66 -23.98
C TYR A 256 -2.90 -18.89 -25.17
N ALA A 257 -3.88 -19.41 -25.87
CA ALA A 257 -4.60 -18.75 -26.95
C ALA A 257 -5.82 -17.97 -26.42
#